data_3a3d79d37febb875e739b3aac7f44951
#
_entry.id   3a3d79d37febb875e739b3aac7f44951
#
_cell.length_a   1.000
_cell.length_b   1.000
_cell.length_c   1.000
_cell.angle_alpha   90.00
_cell.angle_beta   90.00
_cell.angle_gamma   90.00
#
_symmetry.space_group_name_H-M   'P 1'
#
loop_
_entity.id
_entity.type
_entity.pdbx_description
1 polymer ?
#
loop_
_entity_poly.entity_id
_entity_poly.type
_entity_poly.pdbx_seq_one_letter_code
_entity_poly.pdbx_strand_id
1 'polypeptide(L)'
;ELPAPGWATDPATGAPIALLLPPELRLLTPILNVSGGLALLTGALFSIYVFMPKRRVLPYSSDPDQRGDELLFNLAIAPVALTVNFVRSVPDAWRAWRAGTLNRRVPATALIALGAFVPSLTDTLNRAGSTEGYQVGKLIGALLLLCGFLASVEAASEVRLPLFGRPVRALLRWVRRGG
;
A
#
# COMPACT_ATOMS: atom_id res chain seq x y z
N GLU A 1 -33.10 12.15 -16.41
CA GLU A 1 -33.55 11.61 -15.10
C GLU A 1 -32.98 10.22 -14.94
N LEU A 2 -32.18 9.99 -13.88
CA LEU A 2 -31.73 8.64 -13.54
C LEU A 2 -32.92 7.87 -12.96
N PRO A 3 -33.18 6.62 -13.44
CA PRO A 3 -34.25 5.82 -12.86
C PRO A 3 -33.98 5.55 -11.39
N ALA A 4 -34.89 5.90 -10.52
CA ALA A 4 -34.83 5.58 -9.10
C ALA A 4 -35.49 4.21 -8.84
N PRO A 5 -34.90 3.37 -7.97
CA PRO A 5 -33.65 3.54 -7.29
C PRO A 5 -32.47 3.07 -8.15
N GLY A 6 -31.36 3.84 -8.16
CA GLY A 6 -30.12 3.44 -8.85
C GLY A 6 -29.38 2.26 -8.22
N TRP A 7 -29.98 1.59 -7.23
CA TRP A 7 -29.42 0.44 -6.51
C TRP A 7 -30.52 -0.55 -6.10
N ALA A 8 -30.16 -1.81 -5.96
CA ALA A 8 -30.97 -2.87 -5.37
C ALA A 8 -30.13 -3.63 -4.34
N THR A 9 -30.79 -4.40 -3.49
CA THR A 9 -30.10 -5.29 -2.56
C THR A 9 -29.98 -6.68 -3.18
N ASP A 10 -28.80 -7.24 -3.18
CA ASP A 10 -28.56 -8.62 -3.59
C ASP A 10 -29.27 -9.56 -2.61
N PRO A 11 -30.23 -10.37 -3.07
CA PRO A 11 -30.96 -11.26 -2.18
C PRO A 11 -30.10 -12.35 -1.55
N ALA A 12 -28.95 -12.69 -2.14
CA ALA A 12 -28.05 -13.72 -1.64
C ALA A 12 -27.06 -13.19 -0.59
N THR A 13 -26.59 -11.96 -0.73
CA THR A 13 -25.53 -11.40 0.12
C THR A 13 -25.98 -10.21 0.96
N GLY A 14 -27.16 -9.66 0.71
CA GLY A 14 -27.66 -8.43 1.34
C GLY A 14 -26.86 -7.17 0.93
N ALA A 15 -25.92 -7.28 0.01
CA ALA A 15 -25.08 -6.19 -0.42
C ALA A 15 -25.79 -5.26 -1.42
N PRO A 16 -25.56 -3.95 -1.39
CA PRO A 16 -26.12 -3.04 -2.38
C PRO A 16 -25.51 -3.28 -3.76
N ILE A 17 -26.36 -3.48 -4.78
CA ILE A 17 -25.98 -3.64 -6.18
C ILE A 17 -26.35 -2.36 -6.93
N ALA A 18 -25.37 -1.76 -7.63
CA ALA A 18 -25.64 -0.64 -8.52
C ALA A 18 -26.36 -1.14 -9.79
N LEU A 19 -27.58 -0.68 -10.03
CA LEU A 19 -28.37 -1.05 -11.19
C LEU A 19 -27.98 -0.31 -12.48
N LEU A 20 -27.24 0.78 -12.34
CA LEU A 20 -26.81 1.66 -13.44
C LEU A 20 -25.72 1.05 -14.33
N LEU A 21 -25.00 0.03 -13.84
CA LEU A 21 -23.94 -0.62 -14.60
C LEU A 21 -24.41 -1.95 -15.19
N PRO A 22 -24.18 -2.20 -16.48
CA PRO A 22 -24.42 -3.50 -17.09
C PRO A 22 -23.66 -4.61 -16.33
N PRO A 23 -24.25 -5.84 -16.26
CA PRO A 23 -23.63 -6.96 -15.52
C PRO A 23 -22.21 -7.27 -15.99
N GLU A 24 -21.94 -7.11 -17.29
CA GLU A 24 -20.62 -7.36 -17.90
C GLU A 24 -19.55 -6.42 -17.37
N LEU A 25 -19.90 -5.15 -17.15
CA LEU A 25 -18.97 -4.16 -16.60
C LEU A 25 -18.69 -4.41 -15.11
N ARG A 26 -19.59 -5.10 -14.40
CA ARG A 26 -19.34 -5.46 -13.00
C ARG A 26 -18.22 -6.48 -12.84
N LEU A 27 -17.99 -7.33 -13.84
CA LEU A 27 -16.89 -8.30 -13.84
C LEU A 27 -15.54 -7.62 -13.95
N LEU A 28 -15.44 -6.42 -14.53
CA LEU A 28 -14.19 -5.67 -14.60
C LEU A 28 -13.76 -5.11 -13.24
N THR A 29 -14.71 -4.84 -12.35
CA THR A 29 -14.39 -4.22 -11.06
C THR A 29 -13.46 -5.06 -10.19
N PRO A 30 -13.71 -6.38 -9.94
CA PRO A 30 -12.78 -7.20 -9.19
C PRO A 30 -11.42 -7.34 -9.90
N ILE A 31 -11.39 -7.43 -11.22
CA ILE A 31 -10.13 -7.51 -11.99
C ILE A 31 -9.32 -6.24 -11.80
N LEU A 32 -9.92 -5.07 -11.93
CA LEU A 32 -9.23 -3.78 -11.75
C LEU A 32 -8.80 -3.56 -10.29
N ASN A 33 -9.63 -3.93 -9.33
CA ASN A 33 -9.27 -3.82 -7.91
C ASN A 33 -8.09 -4.73 -7.54
N VAL A 34 -8.13 -5.99 -7.97
CA VAL A 34 -7.05 -6.95 -7.67
C VAL A 34 -5.76 -6.53 -8.38
N SER A 35 -5.83 -6.21 -9.67
CA SER A 35 -4.63 -5.80 -10.43
C SER A 35 -4.05 -4.48 -9.91
N GLY A 36 -4.88 -3.49 -9.59
CA GLY A 36 -4.47 -2.24 -8.97
C GLY A 36 -3.84 -2.45 -7.59
N GLY A 37 -4.47 -3.28 -6.75
CA GLY A 37 -3.95 -3.64 -5.43
C GLY A 37 -2.59 -4.36 -5.52
N LEU A 38 -2.44 -5.31 -6.45
CA LEU A 38 -1.17 -6.00 -6.67
C LEU A 38 -0.08 -5.05 -7.19
N ALA A 39 -0.42 -4.15 -8.11
CA ALA A 39 0.54 -3.15 -8.62
C ALA A 39 1.03 -2.23 -7.51
N LEU A 40 0.13 -1.72 -6.66
CA LEU A 40 0.47 -0.88 -5.51
C LEU A 40 1.33 -1.65 -4.50
N LEU A 41 0.93 -2.89 -4.16
CA LEU A 41 1.69 -3.72 -3.22
C LEU A 41 3.09 -4.02 -3.74
N THR A 42 3.22 -4.41 -5.02
CA THR A 42 4.52 -4.70 -5.64
C THR A 42 5.40 -3.45 -5.67
N GLY A 43 4.85 -2.30 -6.07
CA GLY A 43 5.56 -1.02 -6.05
C GLY A 43 6.02 -0.62 -4.65
N ALA A 44 5.19 -0.83 -3.64
CA ALA A 44 5.53 -0.56 -2.25
C ALA A 44 6.61 -1.50 -1.72
N LEU A 45 6.52 -2.80 -1.98
CA LEU A 45 7.55 -3.78 -1.60
C LEU A 45 8.89 -3.47 -2.25
N PHE A 46 8.88 -3.10 -3.53
CA PHE A 46 10.08 -2.65 -4.22
C PHE A 46 10.67 -1.38 -3.59
N SER A 47 9.83 -0.38 -3.31
CA SER A 47 10.26 0.84 -2.63
C SER A 47 10.85 0.56 -1.25
N ILE A 48 10.20 -0.29 -0.45
CA ILE A 48 10.70 -0.72 0.86
C ILE A 48 12.07 -1.37 0.69
N TYR A 49 12.21 -2.31 -0.26
CA TYR A 49 13.48 -2.99 -0.53
C TYR A 49 14.60 -2.03 -0.92
N VAL A 50 14.29 -0.98 -1.69
CA VAL A 50 15.31 0.02 -2.09
C VAL A 50 15.87 0.78 -0.89
N PHE A 51 15.03 1.11 0.08
CA PHE A 51 15.39 1.98 1.22
C PHE A 51 15.74 1.25 2.51
N MET A 52 15.53 -0.08 2.61
CA MET A 52 15.92 -0.86 3.79
C MET A 52 17.38 -1.32 3.72
N PRO A 53 18.00 -1.67 4.86
CA PRO A 53 19.30 -2.34 4.89
C PRO A 53 19.24 -3.65 4.11
N LYS A 54 20.11 -3.79 3.11
CA LYS A 54 20.07 -4.92 2.16
C LYS A 54 21.03 -6.02 2.56
N ARG A 55 20.51 -7.25 2.58
CA ARG A 55 21.31 -8.46 2.67
C ARG A 55 21.25 -9.20 1.32
N ARG A 56 22.29 -9.04 0.53
CA ARG A 56 22.37 -9.75 -0.77
C ARG A 56 22.88 -11.18 -0.53
N VAL A 57 21.97 -12.13 -0.63
CA VAL A 57 22.27 -13.55 -0.52
C VAL A 57 22.38 -14.19 -1.92
N LEU A 58 21.49 -13.76 -2.83
CA LEU A 58 21.54 -14.18 -4.22
C LEU A 58 22.01 -13.01 -5.09
N PRO A 59 23.08 -13.20 -5.87
CA PRO A 59 23.51 -12.19 -6.83
C PRO A 59 22.52 -12.13 -8.00
N TYR A 60 22.21 -10.93 -8.41
CA TYR A 60 21.58 -10.63 -9.70
C TYR A 60 22.16 -9.32 -10.22
N SER A 61 22.25 -9.18 -11.50
CA SER A 61 22.68 -7.94 -12.14
C SER A 61 21.67 -7.55 -13.21
N SER A 62 21.38 -6.27 -13.28
CA SER A 62 20.60 -5.67 -14.37
C SER A 62 21.47 -4.75 -15.21
N ASP A 63 22.77 -5.07 -15.31
CA ASP A 63 23.73 -4.31 -16.08
C ASP A 63 23.37 -4.38 -17.57
N PRO A 64 23.15 -3.25 -18.25
CA PRO A 64 22.80 -3.22 -19.67
C PRO A 64 23.93 -3.69 -20.59
N ASP A 65 25.18 -3.70 -20.10
CA ASP A 65 26.35 -4.16 -20.87
C ASP A 65 26.51 -5.69 -20.88
N GLN A 66 25.66 -6.42 -20.15
CA GLN A 66 25.64 -7.87 -20.18
C GLN A 66 25.16 -8.39 -21.54
N ARG A 67 25.74 -9.53 -21.96
CA ARG A 67 25.32 -10.23 -23.18
C ARG A 67 23.86 -10.66 -23.04
N GLY A 68 23.13 -10.70 -24.17
CA GLY A 68 21.68 -10.89 -24.17
C GLY A 68 21.19 -12.15 -23.49
N ASP A 69 21.93 -13.25 -23.54
CA ASP A 69 21.63 -14.50 -22.83
C ASP A 69 21.80 -14.39 -21.32
N GLU A 70 22.85 -13.69 -20.85
CA GLU A 70 23.05 -13.38 -19.43
C GLU A 70 21.99 -12.42 -18.92
N LEU A 71 21.57 -11.44 -19.72
CA LEU A 71 20.51 -10.51 -19.37
C LEU A 71 19.17 -11.24 -19.16
N LEU A 72 18.81 -12.13 -20.09
CA LEU A 72 17.58 -12.94 -19.98
C LEU A 72 17.60 -13.86 -18.77
N PHE A 73 18.75 -14.50 -18.50
CA PHE A 73 18.92 -15.33 -17.32
C PHE A 73 18.77 -14.51 -16.02
N ASN A 74 19.43 -13.36 -15.94
CA ASN A 74 19.32 -12.47 -14.77
C ASN A 74 17.92 -11.92 -14.61
N LEU A 75 17.23 -11.59 -15.72
CA LEU A 75 15.83 -11.13 -15.66
C LEU A 75 14.88 -12.21 -15.15
N ALA A 76 15.10 -13.47 -15.56
CA ALA A 76 14.29 -14.60 -15.07
C ALA A 76 14.56 -14.90 -13.60
N ILE A 77 15.80 -14.76 -13.13
CA ILE A 77 16.20 -15.01 -11.73
C ILE A 77 15.88 -13.79 -10.83
N ALA A 78 15.84 -12.57 -11.38
CA ALA A 78 15.66 -11.35 -10.60
C ALA A 78 14.43 -11.39 -9.66
N PRO A 79 13.24 -11.85 -10.04
CA PRO A 79 12.11 -11.92 -9.14
C PRO A 79 12.37 -12.84 -7.92
N VAL A 80 13.03 -13.98 -8.15
CA VAL A 80 13.38 -14.94 -7.09
C VAL A 80 14.47 -14.35 -6.20
N ALA A 81 15.53 -13.81 -6.80
CA ALA A 81 16.64 -13.20 -6.08
C ALA A 81 16.17 -11.99 -5.25
N LEU A 82 15.32 -11.13 -5.82
CA LEU A 82 14.74 -9.99 -5.10
C LEU A 82 13.88 -10.44 -3.93
N THR A 83 13.05 -11.46 -4.13
CA THR A 83 12.18 -11.99 -3.08
C THR A 83 13.01 -12.59 -1.94
N VAL A 84 13.99 -13.44 -2.26
CA VAL A 84 14.87 -14.06 -1.24
C VAL A 84 15.67 -13.01 -0.51
N ASN A 85 16.28 -12.07 -1.24
CA ASN A 85 17.06 -10.99 -0.66
C ASN A 85 16.20 -10.06 0.21
N PHE A 86 14.95 -9.78 -0.20
CA PHE A 86 13.98 -9.02 0.58
C PHE A 86 13.70 -9.72 1.91
N VAL A 87 13.27 -10.99 1.87
CA VAL A 87 12.92 -11.76 3.08
C VAL A 87 14.11 -11.85 4.04
N ARG A 88 15.32 -12.09 3.52
CA ARG A 88 16.56 -12.16 4.31
C ARG A 88 16.99 -10.82 4.90
N SER A 89 16.54 -9.72 4.32
CA SER A 89 16.83 -8.36 4.82
C SER A 89 15.84 -7.88 5.90
N VAL A 90 14.69 -8.52 6.05
CA VAL A 90 13.67 -8.14 7.05
C VAL A 90 14.21 -8.09 8.49
N PRO A 91 15.00 -9.08 8.98
CA PRO A 91 15.54 -9.03 10.34
C PRO A 91 16.52 -7.85 10.54
N ASP A 92 17.26 -7.47 9.49
CA ASP A 92 18.19 -6.33 9.55
C ASP A 92 17.40 -5.00 9.56
N ALA A 93 16.34 -4.91 8.77
CA ALA A 93 15.42 -3.78 8.80
C ALA A 93 14.73 -3.62 10.16
N TRP A 94 14.32 -4.74 10.77
CA TRP A 94 13.74 -4.72 12.12
C TRP A 94 14.72 -4.25 13.19
N ARG A 95 15.99 -4.69 13.11
CA ARG A 95 17.06 -4.22 14.03
C ARG A 95 17.32 -2.73 13.84
N ALA A 96 17.42 -2.27 12.58
CA ALA A 96 17.58 -0.87 12.27
C ALA A 96 16.39 -0.01 12.75
N TRP A 97 15.18 -0.54 12.66
CA TRP A 97 13.99 0.15 13.19
C TRP A 97 14.07 0.31 14.70
N ARG A 98 14.39 -0.76 15.44
CA ARG A 98 14.58 -0.69 16.90
C ARG A 98 15.70 0.24 17.32
N ALA A 99 16.76 0.32 16.53
CA ALA A 99 17.89 1.24 16.75
C ALA A 99 17.59 2.68 16.31
N GLY A 100 16.44 2.96 15.71
CA GLY A 100 16.09 4.29 15.21
C GLY A 100 16.87 4.73 13.96
N THR A 101 17.59 3.81 13.32
CA THR A 101 18.45 4.07 12.15
C THR A 101 17.80 3.71 10.82
N LEU A 102 16.60 3.11 10.84
CA LEU A 102 15.85 2.77 9.63
C LEU A 102 15.43 4.03 8.89
N ASN A 103 15.61 4.00 7.56
CA ASN A 103 15.12 5.08 6.72
C ASN A 103 13.60 5.27 6.90
N ARG A 104 13.17 6.48 7.20
CA ARG A 104 11.76 6.81 7.50
C ARG A 104 10.81 6.55 6.32
N ARG A 105 11.31 6.46 5.10
CA ARG A 105 10.52 6.08 3.92
C ARG A 105 10.00 4.65 4.02
N VAL A 106 10.72 3.76 4.68
CA VAL A 106 10.31 2.34 4.83
C VAL A 106 9.01 2.21 5.60
N PRO A 107 8.88 2.68 6.86
CA PRO A 107 7.62 2.59 7.59
C PRO A 107 6.50 3.43 6.95
N ALA A 108 6.81 4.60 6.39
CA ALA A 108 5.81 5.42 5.70
C ALA A 108 5.21 4.69 4.49
N THR A 109 6.07 4.13 3.62
CA THR A 109 5.62 3.35 2.46
C THR A 109 4.85 2.09 2.86
N ALA A 110 5.29 1.39 3.92
CA ALA A 110 4.58 0.22 4.43
C ALA A 110 3.18 0.56 4.93
N LEU A 111 3.03 1.65 5.68
CA LEU A 111 1.73 2.11 6.18
C LEU A 111 0.80 2.54 5.04
N ILE A 112 1.32 3.26 4.04
CA ILE A 112 0.54 3.66 2.85
C ILE A 112 0.08 2.42 2.06
N ALA A 113 0.99 1.46 1.84
CA ALA A 113 0.65 0.23 1.13
C ALA A 113 -0.42 -0.60 1.86
N LEU A 114 -0.27 -0.79 3.17
CA LEU A 114 -1.26 -1.47 4.00
C LEU A 114 -2.60 -0.70 4.02
N GLY A 115 -2.53 0.62 4.10
CA GLY A 115 -3.70 1.48 4.07
C GLY A 115 -4.50 1.40 2.77
N ALA A 116 -3.84 1.16 1.65
CA ALA A 116 -4.49 0.91 0.36
C ALA A 116 -4.96 -0.55 0.21
N PHE A 117 -4.18 -1.51 0.74
CA PHE A 117 -4.46 -2.94 0.60
C PHE A 117 -5.65 -3.40 1.46
N VAL A 118 -5.74 -2.93 2.72
CA VAL A 118 -6.81 -3.35 3.65
C VAL A 118 -8.20 -3.06 3.11
N PRO A 119 -8.54 -1.84 2.63
CA PRO A 119 -9.85 -1.58 2.03
C PRO A 119 -10.11 -2.42 0.78
N SER A 120 -9.11 -2.64 -0.06
CA SER A 120 -9.23 -3.47 -1.27
C SER A 120 -9.57 -4.92 -0.91
N LEU A 121 -8.93 -5.48 0.12
CA LEU A 121 -9.21 -6.81 0.61
C LEU A 121 -10.62 -6.90 1.20
N THR A 122 -11.02 -5.95 2.03
CA THR A 122 -12.36 -5.94 2.65
C THR A 122 -13.47 -5.72 1.62
N ASP A 123 -13.23 -4.94 0.56
CA ASP A 123 -14.17 -4.80 -0.56
C ASP A 123 -14.35 -6.13 -1.31
N THR A 124 -13.25 -6.86 -1.51
CA THR A 124 -13.28 -8.18 -2.14
C THR A 124 -14.04 -9.19 -1.28
N LEU A 125 -13.80 -9.22 0.03
CA LEU A 125 -14.51 -10.08 0.96
C LEU A 125 -16.00 -9.73 1.07
N ASN A 126 -16.33 -8.44 1.06
CA ASN A 126 -17.74 -7.99 1.04
C ASN A 126 -18.48 -8.50 -0.19
N ARG A 127 -17.84 -8.49 -1.37
CA ARG A 127 -18.40 -9.05 -2.61
C ARG A 127 -18.53 -10.57 -2.57
N ALA A 128 -17.71 -11.25 -1.77
CA ALA A 128 -17.80 -12.70 -1.51
C ALA A 128 -18.85 -13.05 -0.43
N GLY A 129 -19.62 -12.07 0.07
CA GLY A 129 -20.68 -12.28 1.03
C GLY A 129 -20.32 -12.03 2.50
N SER A 130 -19.07 -11.65 2.81
CA SER A 130 -18.64 -11.32 4.18
C SER A 130 -18.68 -9.81 4.41
N THR A 131 -19.83 -9.29 4.88
CA THR A 131 -20.07 -7.84 5.03
C THR A 131 -19.60 -7.25 6.35
N GLU A 132 -19.40 -8.08 7.39
CA GLU A 132 -19.17 -7.62 8.76
C GLU A 132 -17.93 -6.74 8.96
N GLY A 133 -16.85 -7.03 8.22
CA GLY A 133 -15.59 -6.29 8.33
C GLY A 133 -15.44 -5.07 7.42
N TYR A 134 -16.41 -4.81 6.54
CA TYR A 134 -16.26 -3.85 5.44
C TYR A 134 -15.99 -2.40 5.91
N GLN A 135 -16.82 -1.88 6.79
CA GLN A 135 -16.68 -0.50 7.29
C GLN A 135 -15.44 -0.35 8.18
N VAL A 136 -15.18 -1.36 9.02
CA VAL A 136 -14.00 -1.40 9.89
C VAL A 136 -12.72 -1.42 9.04
N GLY A 137 -12.69 -2.21 7.98
CA GLY A 137 -11.53 -2.27 7.08
C GLY A 137 -11.27 -0.94 6.37
N LYS A 138 -12.32 -0.23 5.95
CA LYS A 138 -12.17 1.12 5.38
C LYS A 138 -11.62 2.12 6.39
N LEU A 139 -12.12 2.10 7.62
CA LEU A 139 -11.63 2.97 8.69
C LEU A 139 -10.16 2.68 8.99
N ILE A 140 -9.80 1.41 9.16
CA ILE A 140 -8.40 1.00 9.39
C ILE A 140 -7.52 1.45 8.23
N GLY A 141 -7.96 1.24 6.98
CA GLY A 141 -7.22 1.68 5.81
C GLY A 141 -6.98 3.19 5.78
N ALA A 142 -8.00 3.98 6.08
CA ALA A 142 -7.90 5.43 6.14
C ALA A 142 -6.92 5.89 7.25
N LEU A 143 -6.96 5.26 8.43
CA LEU A 143 -6.04 5.55 9.52
C LEU A 143 -4.59 5.19 9.17
N LEU A 144 -4.37 4.04 8.52
CA LEU A 144 -3.04 3.62 8.06
C LEU A 144 -2.49 4.58 7.01
N LEU A 145 -3.30 5.02 6.04
CA LEU A 145 -2.91 6.04 5.05
C LEU A 145 -2.53 7.35 5.73
N LEU A 146 -3.33 7.81 6.68
CA LEU A 146 -3.05 9.02 7.45
C LEU A 146 -1.74 8.90 8.23
N CYS A 147 -1.54 7.79 8.94
CA CYS A 147 -0.31 7.53 9.69
C CYS A 147 0.91 7.45 8.75
N GLY A 148 0.78 6.80 7.60
CA GLY A 148 1.84 6.73 6.59
C GLY A 148 2.19 8.09 6.02
N PHE A 149 1.20 8.91 5.74
CA PHE A 149 1.40 10.30 5.29
C PHE A 149 2.11 11.14 6.36
N LEU A 150 1.68 11.06 7.62
CA LEU A 150 2.31 11.78 8.73
C LEU A 150 3.74 11.29 9.02
N ALA A 151 4.03 10.02 8.79
CA ALA A 151 5.36 9.45 8.91
C ALA A 151 6.30 9.93 7.79
N SER A 152 5.76 10.35 6.66
CA SER A 152 6.55 10.90 5.54
C SER A 152 7.05 12.29 5.87
N VAL A 153 8.34 12.41 6.12
CA VAL A 153 8.98 13.66 6.57
C VAL A 153 8.87 14.78 5.54
N GLU A 154 8.91 14.43 4.25
CA GLU A 154 8.85 15.40 3.14
C GLU A 154 7.46 16.04 3.07
N ALA A 155 6.42 15.23 3.08
CA ALA A 155 5.06 15.72 3.05
C ALA A 155 4.69 16.56 4.29
N ALA A 156 5.11 16.11 5.49
CA ALA A 156 4.81 16.81 6.74
C ALA A 156 5.53 18.18 6.87
N SER A 157 6.61 18.41 6.12
CA SER A 157 7.32 19.69 6.15
C SER A 157 6.64 20.77 5.31
N GLU A 158 5.90 20.38 4.28
CA GLU A 158 5.27 21.31 3.32
C GLU A 158 3.80 21.58 3.62
N VAL A 159 3.13 20.66 4.37
CA VAL A 159 1.72 20.83 4.73
C VAL A 159 1.57 21.96 5.74
N ARG A 160 0.94 23.04 5.31
CA ARG A 160 0.44 24.11 6.17
C ARG A 160 -1.04 23.86 6.44
N LEU A 161 -1.43 23.83 7.72
CA LEU A 161 -2.84 23.78 8.07
C LEU A 161 -3.53 25.07 7.60
N PRO A 162 -4.52 25.01 6.70
CA PRO A 162 -5.09 26.19 6.07
C PRO A 162 -5.72 27.16 7.07
N LEU A 163 -6.19 26.66 8.22
CA LEU A 163 -6.82 27.46 9.29
C LEU A 163 -5.82 28.11 10.24
N PHE A 164 -4.60 27.59 10.37
CA PHE A 164 -3.65 28.07 11.38
C PHE A 164 -2.31 28.55 10.83
N GLY A 165 -2.07 28.43 9.54
CA GLY A 165 -0.83 28.87 8.89
C GLY A 165 0.46 28.23 9.43
N ARG A 166 0.36 27.27 10.35
CA ARG A 166 1.50 26.63 11.01
C ARG A 166 1.82 25.27 10.38
N PRO A 167 3.11 24.93 10.17
CA PRO A 167 3.48 23.62 9.65
C PRO A 167 3.15 22.54 10.67
N VAL A 168 2.69 21.38 10.19
CA VAL A 168 2.32 20.22 11.04
C VAL A 168 3.41 19.83 12.03
N ARG A 169 4.69 20.02 11.67
CA ARG A 169 5.83 19.81 12.58
C ARG A 169 5.82 20.70 13.82
N ALA A 170 5.25 21.90 13.73
CA ALA A 170 5.13 22.79 14.88
C ALA A 170 4.06 22.28 15.85
N LEU A 171 2.95 21.74 15.31
CA LEU A 171 1.90 21.12 16.10
C LEU A 171 2.39 19.85 16.81
N LEU A 172 3.09 18.97 16.11
CA LEU A 172 3.67 17.75 16.68
C LEU A 172 4.73 18.04 17.75
N ARG A 173 5.52 19.10 17.59
CA ARG A 173 6.47 19.55 18.63
C ARG A 173 5.78 20.12 19.85
N TRP A 174 4.67 20.83 19.66
CA TRP A 174 3.88 21.37 20.75
C TRP A 174 3.25 20.27 21.58
N VAL A 175 2.61 19.28 20.96
CA VAL A 175 2.03 18.09 21.64
C VAL A 175 3.10 17.32 22.42
N ARG A 176 4.32 17.20 21.89
CA ARG A 176 5.42 16.48 22.54
C ARG A 176 6.06 17.21 23.72
N ARG A 177 5.85 18.52 23.84
CA ARG A 177 6.36 19.36 24.95
C ARG A 177 5.32 19.60 26.05
N GLY A 178 4.07 19.32 25.80
CA GLY A 178 2.97 19.55 26.73
C GLY A 178 2.50 18.30 27.50
N GLY A 179 3.17 17.18 27.35
CA GLY A 179 3.08 15.98 28.18
C GLY A 179 4.42 15.69 28.84
#